data_52ac4446ee7846ab4acf3f321e2dbe2c
#
_entry.id   52ac4446ee7846ab4acf3f321e2dbe2c
#
_cell.length_a   1.000
_cell.length_b   1.000
_cell.length_c   1.000
_cell.angle_alpha   90.00
_cell.angle_beta   90.00
_cell.angle_gamma   90.00
#
_symmetry.space_group_name_H-M   'P 1'
#
loop_
_entity.id
_entity.type
_entity.pdbx_description
1 polymer ?
#
loop_
_entity_poly.entity_id
_entity_poly.type
_entity_poly.pdbx_seq_one_letter_code
_entity_poly.pdbx_strand_id
1 'polypeptide(L)'
;MTTELIDADIIKDHIIRQAIADGIYDHLLTTAPLADGHGLAPRELSALVHVESVRLAEAVREICTSVKENVVIEGTLTWPLQGPKIFRELADNDYVDVEVYGIDIEQEDAHDSALERWWKLRLEWTDGHDPLGGRFTPAEAIAICYPRAGAESVSTTNAKNFINTAIQTGEIPHVHVTILRRSATGPMEVIYERSYLQ
;
A
#
# COMPACT_ATOMS: atom_id res chain seq x y z
N MET A 1 0.48 22.69 11.15
CA MET A 1 -0.32 21.46 11.32
C MET A 1 0.55 20.34 10.80
N THR A 2 0.82 19.32 11.58
CA THR A 2 1.53 18.11 11.13
C THR A 2 0.57 17.23 10.34
N THR A 3 1.08 16.48 9.39
CA THR A 3 0.32 15.48 8.64
C THR A 3 0.88 14.12 8.99
N GLU A 4 0.04 13.20 9.46
CA GLU A 4 0.47 11.87 9.86
C GLU A 4 0.38 10.89 8.70
N LEU A 5 1.47 10.18 8.42
CA LEU A 5 1.51 9.13 7.40
C LEU A 5 1.14 7.78 8.01
N ILE A 6 0.08 7.19 7.52
CA ILE A 6 -0.41 5.87 7.94
C ILE A 6 -0.11 4.87 6.83
N ASP A 7 0.95 4.09 7.03
CA ASP A 7 1.48 3.11 6.08
C ASP A 7 1.70 1.76 6.77
N ALA A 8 0.92 0.76 6.36
CA ALA A 8 1.04 -0.60 6.87
C ALA A 8 2.41 -1.23 6.55
N ASP A 9 3.10 -0.76 5.52
CA ASP A 9 4.42 -1.27 5.15
C ASP A 9 5.53 -0.78 6.08
N ILE A 10 5.42 0.46 6.56
CA ILE A 10 6.31 0.98 7.63
C ILE A 10 6.08 0.17 8.92
N ILE A 11 4.82 -0.10 9.25
CA ILE A 11 4.47 -0.89 10.44
C ILE A 11 5.02 -2.32 10.33
N LYS A 12 4.95 -2.95 9.15
CA LYS A 12 5.57 -4.27 8.92
C LYS A 12 7.05 -4.29 9.25
N ASP A 13 7.78 -3.28 8.83
CA ASP A 13 9.21 -3.18 9.11
C ASP A 13 9.50 -3.11 10.61
N HIS A 14 8.68 -2.39 11.38
CA HIS A 14 8.80 -2.34 12.84
C HIS A 14 8.50 -3.70 13.48
N ILE A 15 7.42 -4.38 13.06
CA ILE A 15 7.07 -5.70 13.59
C ILE A 15 8.18 -6.72 13.27
N ILE A 16 8.72 -6.70 12.05
CA ILE A 16 9.81 -7.60 11.64
C ILE A 16 11.07 -7.36 12.48
N ARG A 17 11.48 -6.10 12.68
CA ARG A 17 12.63 -5.78 13.53
C ARG A 17 12.44 -6.29 14.95
N GLN A 18 11.25 -6.08 15.52
CA GLN A 18 10.96 -6.58 16.87
C GLN A 18 10.97 -8.11 16.92
N ALA A 19 10.33 -8.78 15.95
CA ALA A 19 10.30 -10.24 15.87
C ALA A 19 11.71 -10.87 15.75
N ILE A 20 12.61 -10.20 15.01
CA ILE A 20 14.02 -10.62 14.93
C ILE A 20 14.71 -10.44 16.27
N ALA A 21 14.55 -9.28 16.93
CA ALA A 21 15.13 -9.01 18.22
C ALA A 21 14.69 -10.02 19.30
N ASP A 22 13.45 -10.48 19.19
CA ASP A 22 12.87 -11.48 20.09
C ASP A 22 13.16 -12.95 19.68
N GLY A 23 13.88 -13.17 18.57
CA GLY A 23 14.23 -14.51 18.06
C GLY A 23 13.05 -15.31 17.48
N ILE A 24 11.90 -14.68 17.24
CA ILE A 24 10.66 -15.36 16.80
C ILE A 24 10.86 -16.08 15.46
N TYR A 25 11.64 -15.49 14.55
CA TYR A 25 11.86 -16.02 13.20
C TYR A 25 13.23 -16.65 12.99
N ASP A 26 14.03 -16.90 14.05
CA ASP A 26 15.38 -17.47 13.94
C ASP A 26 15.37 -18.79 13.16
N HIS A 27 14.36 -19.63 13.40
CA HIS A 27 14.21 -20.92 12.73
C HIS A 27 13.99 -20.79 11.20
N LEU A 28 13.49 -19.65 10.70
CA LEU A 28 13.34 -19.35 9.27
C LEU A 28 14.59 -18.67 8.71
N LEU A 29 15.15 -17.71 9.44
CA LEU A 29 16.32 -16.96 9.01
C LEU A 29 17.61 -17.79 8.97
N THR A 30 17.66 -18.87 9.77
CA THR A 30 18.80 -19.82 9.82
C THR A 30 18.62 -21.05 8.94
N THR A 31 17.62 -21.07 8.06
CA THR A 31 17.44 -22.17 7.08
C THR A 31 18.59 -22.28 6.10
N ALA A 32 18.62 -23.39 5.34
CA ALA A 32 19.61 -23.58 4.30
C ALA A 32 19.65 -22.40 3.31
N PRO A 33 20.83 -22.01 2.82
CA PRO A 33 20.95 -20.91 1.85
C PRO A 33 20.09 -21.16 0.62
N LEU A 34 19.55 -20.05 0.08
CA LEU A 34 18.86 -20.02 -1.20
C LEU A 34 19.87 -20.16 -2.36
N ALA A 35 19.37 -20.16 -3.59
CA ALA A 35 20.20 -20.37 -4.79
C ALA A 35 21.31 -19.32 -4.98
N ASP A 36 21.18 -18.15 -4.39
CA ASP A 36 22.18 -17.08 -4.37
C ASP A 36 23.24 -17.24 -3.25
N GLY A 37 23.17 -18.30 -2.46
CA GLY A 37 24.10 -18.62 -1.38
C GLY A 37 23.81 -17.90 -0.06
N HIS A 38 22.74 -17.09 0.03
CA HIS A 38 22.32 -16.35 1.21
C HIS A 38 21.02 -16.91 1.80
N GLY A 39 20.77 -16.70 3.09
CA GLY A 39 19.52 -17.03 3.75
C GLY A 39 18.36 -16.14 3.31
N LEU A 40 17.22 -16.28 3.99
CA LEU A 40 16.08 -15.38 3.80
C LEU A 40 16.41 -13.99 4.35
N ALA A 41 16.14 -12.95 3.57
CA ALA A 41 16.18 -11.59 4.09
C ALA A 41 14.94 -11.32 4.98
N PRO A 42 15.07 -10.52 6.05
CA PRO A 42 13.98 -10.27 6.97
C PRO A 42 12.67 -9.79 6.32
N ARG A 43 12.70 -8.86 5.35
CA ARG A 43 11.49 -8.39 4.67
C ARG A 43 10.84 -9.43 3.77
N GLU A 44 11.50 -10.52 3.40
CA GLU A 44 10.88 -11.65 2.69
C GLU A 44 9.85 -12.38 3.58
N LEU A 45 9.92 -12.18 4.90
CA LEU A 45 8.95 -12.69 5.88
C LEU A 45 7.74 -11.76 6.07
N SER A 46 7.63 -10.64 5.34
CA SER A 46 6.57 -9.63 5.54
C SER A 46 5.15 -10.15 5.38
N ALA A 47 4.95 -11.24 4.64
CA ALA A 47 3.64 -11.88 4.54
C ALA A 47 3.15 -12.45 5.88
N LEU A 48 4.07 -12.88 6.77
CA LEU A 48 3.73 -13.46 8.08
C LEU A 48 3.15 -12.42 9.04
N VAL A 49 3.51 -11.15 8.89
CA VAL A 49 3.06 -10.05 9.75
C VAL A 49 2.01 -9.15 9.07
N HIS A 50 1.51 -9.56 7.90
CA HIS A 50 0.59 -8.73 7.12
C HIS A 50 -0.70 -8.39 7.88
N VAL A 51 -1.35 -9.39 8.45
CA VAL A 51 -2.64 -9.18 9.16
C VAL A 51 -2.47 -8.27 10.36
N GLU A 52 -1.39 -8.45 11.11
CA GLU A 52 -1.09 -7.62 12.28
C GLU A 52 -0.78 -6.18 11.88
N SER A 53 0.03 -5.97 10.85
CA SER A 53 0.36 -4.62 10.36
C SER A 53 -0.86 -3.85 9.87
N VAL A 54 -1.78 -4.53 9.16
CA VAL A 54 -3.03 -3.92 8.72
C VAL A 54 -3.90 -3.51 9.90
N ARG A 55 -4.05 -4.38 10.92
CA ARG A 55 -4.82 -4.05 12.13
C ARG A 55 -4.23 -2.88 12.90
N LEU A 56 -2.90 -2.82 13.01
CA LEU A 56 -2.24 -1.70 13.66
C LEU A 56 -2.38 -0.41 12.86
N ALA A 57 -2.26 -0.46 11.53
CA ALA A 57 -2.50 0.70 10.67
C ALA A 57 -3.94 1.21 10.80
N GLU A 58 -4.93 0.31 10.85
CA GLU A 58 -6.33 0.68 11.09
C GLU A 58 -6.51 1.33 12.46
N ALA A 59 -5.93 0.79 13.53
CA ALA A 59 -6.03 1.37 14.87
C ALA A 59 -5.36 2.75 14.95
N VAL A 60 -4.20 2.93 14.35
CA VAL A 60 -3.54 4.25 14.24
C VAL A 60 -4.41 5.23 13.48
N ARG A 61 -4.99 4.82 12.35
CA ARG A 61 -5.90 5.66 11.57
C ARG A 61 -7.11 6.10 12.39
N GLU A 62 -7.79 5.17 13.08
CA GLU A 62 -8.93 5.46 13.94
C GLU A 62 -8.58 6.46 15.04
N ILE A 63 -7.40 6.39 15.64
CA ILE A 63 -6.92 7.36 16.64
C ILE A 63 -6.72 8.73 15.98
N CYS A 64 -5.95 8.82 14.90
CA CYS A 64 -5.65 10.10 14.24
C CYS A 64 -6.91 10.78 13.71
N THR A 65 -7.82 10.01 13.08
CA THR A 65 -9.08 10.57 12.56
C THR A 65 -10.01 11.03 13.65
N SER A 66 -10.07 10.32 14.79
CA SER A 66 -10.92 10.71 15.94
C SER A 66 -10.54 12.05 16.57
N VAL A 67 -9.27 12.44 16.47
CA VAL A 67 -8.76 13.74 16.94
C VAL A 67 -8.60 14.76 15.81
N LYS A 68 -9.11 14.45 14.62
CA LYS A 68 -9.14 15.31 13.43
C LYS A 68 -7.75 15.77 12.94
N GLU A 69 -6.76 14.90 13.04
CA GLU A 69 -5.44 15.14 12.44
C GLU A 69 -5.52 15.06 10.92
N ASN A 70 -4.68 15.84 10.22
CA ASN A 70 -4.48 15.62 8.80
C ASN A 70 -3.74 14.30 8.60
N VAL A 71 -4.27 13.42 7.76
CA VAL A 71 -3.72 12.09 7.53
C VAL A 71 -3.43 11.85 6.05
N VAL A 72 -2.34 11.15 5.77
CA VAL A 72 -2.08 10.51 4.49
C VAL A 72 -2.19 9.01 4.71
N ILE A 73 -3.15 8.37 4.06
CA ILE A 73 -3.40 6.94 4.18
C ILE A 73 -2.85 6.26 2.93
N GLU A 74 -1.76 5.50 3.09
CA GLU A 74 -1.18 4.71 2.01
C GLU A 74 -1.82 3.33 1.95
N GLY A 75 -2.09 2.86 0.73
CA GLY A 75 -2.61 1.51 0.51
C GLY A 75 -2.91 1.23 -0.95
N THR A 76 -3.09 -0.04 -1.27
CA THR A 76 -3.35 -0.48 -2.65
C THR A 76 -4.82 -0.37 -3.07
N LEU A 77 -5.75 -0.21 -2.13
CA LEU A 77 -7.20 -0.22 -2.38
C LEU A 77 -7.70 -1.45 -3.16
N THR A 78 -6.99 -2.57 -3.08
CA THR A 78 -7.36 -3.81 -3.81
C THR A 78 -8.56 -4.51 -3.18
N TRP A 79 -8.79 -4.34 -1.89
CA TRP A 79 -9.98 -4.86 -1.25
C TRP A 79 -11.19 -3.93 -1.48
N PRO A 80 -12.30 -4.44 -2.08
CA PRO A 80 -13.42 -3.59 -2.48
C PRO A 80 -14.09 -2.80 -1.34
N LEU A 81 -14.00 -3.30 -0.10
CA LEU A 81 -14.59 -2.64 1.07
C LEU A 81 -13.65 -1.65 1.76
N GLN A 82 -12.38 -1.58 1.38
CA GLN A 82 -11.40 -0.69 2.00
C GLN A 82 -11.75 0.78 1.75
N GLY A 83 -12.01 1.16 0.51
CA GLY A 83 -12.41 2.52 0.15
C GLY A 83 -13.67 2.99 0.87
N PRO A 84 -14.78 2.23 0.80
CA PRO A 84 -16.00 2.54 1.56
C PRO A 84 -15.79 2.62 3.08
N LYS A 85 -14.94 1.77 3.67
CA LYS A 85 -14.62 1.83 5.11
C LYS A 85 -13.90 3.14 5.46
N ILE A 86 -12.86 3.50 4.69
CA ILE A 86 -12.11 4.74 4.89
C ILE A 86 -13.02 5.95 4.70
N PHE A 87 -13.83 5.98 3.63
CA PHE A 87 -14.75 7.09 3.36
C PHE A 87 -15.70 7.33 4.54
N ARG A 88 -16.34 6.26 5.06
CA ARG A 88 -17.26 6.35 6.19
C ARG A 88 -16.54 6.84 7.44
N GLU A 89 -15.37 6.32 7.75
CA GLU A 89 -14.58 6.74 8.90
C GLU A 89 -14.24 8.24 8.85
N LEU A 90 -13.86 8.75 7.67
CA LEU A 90 -13.59 10.17 7.47
C LEU A 90 -14.86 11.00 7.60
N ALA A 91 -15.99 10.56 7.05
CA ALA A 91 -17.29 11.23 7.17
C ALA A 91 -17.76 11.26 8.62
N ASP A 92 -17.70 10.14 9.34
CA ASP A 92 -18.10 10.04 10.76
C ASP A 92 -17.24 10.94 11.69
N ASN A 93 -16.04 11.32 11.25
CA ASN A 93 -15.15 12.25 11.96
C ASN A 93 -15.15 13.67 11.37
N ASP A 94 -16.19 14.05 10.59
CA ASP A 94 -16.40 15.39 10.02
C ASP A 94 -15.25 15.89 9.15
N TYR A 95 -14.56 15.03 8.42
CA TYR A 95 -13.63 15.48 7.39
C TYR A 95 -14.41 16.10 6.23
N VAL A 96 -13.97 17.28 5.81
CA VAL A 96 -14.67 18.06 4.79
C VAL A 96 -13.95 18.04 3.43
N ASP A 97 -12.70 17.62 3.41
CA ASP A 97 -11.86 17.63 2.22
C ASP A 97 -11.04 16.34 2.13
N VAL A 98 -11.17 15.61 1.02
CA VAL A 98 -10.49 14.33 0.78
C VAL A 98 -9.89 14.32 -0.62
N GLU A 99 -8.59 14.17 -0.69
CA GLU A 99 -7.86 13.97 -1.93
C GLU A 99 -7.42 12.51 -2.09
N VAL A 100 -7.73 11.92 -3.24
CA VAL A 100 -7.34 10.55 -3.57
C VAL A 100 -6.39 10.57 -4.77
N TYR A 101 -5.17 10.15 -4.55
CA TYR A 101 -4.17 9.98 -5.61
C TYR A 101 -3.96 8.50 -5.88
N GLY A 102 -4.28 8.04 -7.09
CA GLY A 102 -4.02 6.69 -7.54
C GLY A 102 -2.88 6.66 -8.57
N ILE A 103 -2.06 5.62 -8.52
CA ILE A 103 -1.06 5.34 -9.54
C ILE A 103 -1.47 4.06 -10.26
N ASP A 104 -1.84 4.19 -11.53
CA ASP A 104 -2.13 3.08 -12.42
C ASP A 104 -0.86 2.67 -13.19
N ILE A 105 -0.64 1.37 -13.32
CA ILE A 105 0.50 0.79 -14.03
C ILE A 105 0.02 -0.48 -14.75
N GLU A 106 0.59 -0.80 -15.89
CA GLU A 106 0.28 -2.05 -16.58
C GLU A 106 0.74 -3.27 -15.76
N GLN A 107 0.03 -4.39 -15.87
CA GLN A 107 0.30 -5.58 -15.05
C GLN A 107 1.74 -6.10 -15.19
N GLU A 108 2.27 -6.13 -16.40
CA GLU A 108 3.63 -6.58 -16.69
C GLU A 108 4.66 -5.65 -16.02
N ASP A 109 4.48 -4.32 -16.18
CA ASP A 109 5.35 -3.32 -15.55
C ASP A 109 5.27 -3.36 -14.01
N ALA A 110 4.09 -3.67 -13.46
CA ALA A 110 3.92 -3.85 -12.02
C ALA A 110 4.72 -5.05 -11.50
N HIS A 111 4.66 -6.17 -12.22
CA HIS A 111 5.40 -7.38 -11.89
C HIS A 111 6.92 -7.13 -11.96
N ASP A 112 7.39 -6.57 -13.06
CA ASP A 112 8.81 -6.32 -13.28
C ASP A 112 9.36 -5.32 -12.26
N SER A 113 8.64 -4.22 -12.00
CA SER A 113 9.02 -3.23 -10.99
C SER A 113 9.07 -3.82 -9.57
N ALA A 114 8.15 -4.73 -9.23
CA ALA A 114 8.14 -5.40 -7.92
C ALA A 114 9.35 -6.34 -7.78
N LEU A 115 9.65 -7.10 -8.82
CA LEU A 115 10.77 -8.04 -8.85
C LEU A 115 12.13 -7.31 -8.81
N GLU A 116 12.30 -6.26 -9.63
CA GLU A 116 13.50 -5.42 -9.63
C GLU A 116 13.76 -4.77 -8.27
N ARG A 117 12.71 -4.19 -7.65
CA ARG A 117 12.83 -3.58 -6.33
C ARG A 117 13.20 -4.60 -5.26
N TRP A 118 12.55 -5.78 -5.27
CA TRP A 118 12.90 -6.87 -4.35
C TRP A 118 14.35 -7.26 -4.51
N TRP A 119 14.80 -7.52 -5.75
CA TRP A 119 16.14 -7.97 -6.03
C TRP A 119 17.21 -6.94 -5.65
N LYS A 120 16.99 -5.68 -6.02
CA LYS A 120 17.89 -4.58 -5.65
C LYS A 120 18.10 -4.50 -4.14
N LEU A 121 17.00 -4.49 -3.36
CA LEU A 121 17.07 -4.40 -1.91
C LEU A 121 17.63 -5.67 -1.27
N ARG A 122 17.46 -6.85 -1.90
CA ARG A 122 18.09 -8.07 -1.48
C ARG A 122 19.62 -8.00 -1.64
N LEU A 123 20.13 -7.47 -2.75
CA LEU A 123 21.55 -7.22 -2.95
C LEU A 123 22.09 -6.24 -1.91
N GLU A 124 21.39 -5.14 -1.65
CA GLU A 124 21.79 -4.18 -0.61
C GLU A 124 21.85 -4.84 0.79
N TRP A 125 20.98 -5.81 1.06
CA TRP A 125 21.03 -6.59 2.29
C TRP A 125 22.24 -7.53 2.34
N THR A 126 22.54 -8.24 1.24
CA THR A 126 23.71 -9.13 1.18
C THR A 126 25.03 -8.37 1.34
N ASP A 127 25.07 -7.13 0.87
CA ASP A 127 26.22 -6.22 1.00
C ASP A 127 26.27 -5.50 2.37
N GLY A 128 25.27 -5.73 3.22
CA GLY A 128 25.19 -5.10 4.56
C GLY A 128 24.74 -3.64 4.57
N HIS A 129 24.22 -3.12 3.46
CA HIS A 129 23.75 -1.73 3.34
C HIS A 129 22.30 -1.55 3.82
N ASP A 130 21.45 -2.56 3.70
CA ASP A 130 20.07 -2.56 4.23
C ASP A 130 19.91 -3.71 5.23
N PRO A 131 19.43 -3.49 6.45
CA PRO A 131 19.31 -4.55 7.46
C PRO A 131 18.14 -5.51 7.22
N LEU A 132 17.19 -5.16 6.36
CA LEU A 132 15.95 -5.90 6.18
C LEU A 132 15.79 -6.54 4.80
N GLY A 133 16.43 -6.01 3.76
CA GLY A 133 16.32 -6.50 2.38
C GLY A 133 15.00 -6.13 1.69
N GLY A 134 14.70 -6.78 0.58
CA GLY A 134 13.53 -6.53 -0.25
C GLY A 134 12.30 -7.34 0.18
N ARG A 135 11.10 -6.78 -0.06
CA ARG A 135 9.85 -7.54 0.03
C ARG A 135 9.59 -8.28 -1.26
N PHE A 136 9.44 -9.59 -1.16
CA PHE A 136 9.00 -10.38 -2.30
C PHE A 136 7.47 -10.33 -2.43
N THR A 137 7.00 -9.95 -3.62
CA THR A 137 5.57 -9.95 -3.95
C THR A 137 5.33 -11.05 -4.99
N PRO A 138 4.59 -12.13 -4.64
CA PRO A 138 4.27 -13.19 -5.59
C PRO A 138 3.51 -12.67 -6.81
N ALA A 139 3.75 -13.24 -8.00
CA ALA A 139 3.08 -12.86 -9.24
C ALA A 139 1.55 -12.97 -9.12
N GLU A 140 1.05 -13.97 -8.40
CA GLU A 140 -0.37 -14.18 -8.15
C GLU A 140 -0.99 -13.02 -7.35
N ALA A 141 -0.25 -12.45 -6.39
CA ALA A 141 -0.71 -11.31 -5.62
C ALA A 141 -0.83 -10.03 -6.48
N ILE A 142 0.00 -9.91 -7.51
CA ILE A 142 -0.12 -8.84 -8.50
C ILE A 142 -1.29 -9.14 -9.46
N ALA A 143 -1.41 -10.39 -9.93
CA ALA A 143 -2.43 -10.78 -10.90
C ALA A 143 -3.87 -10.53 -10.42
N ILE A 144 -4.16 -10.71 -9.13
CA ILE A 144 -5.50 -10.42 -8.58
C ILE A 144 -5.87 -8.93 -8.64
N CYS A 145 -4.90 -8.04 -8.78
CA CYS A 145 -5.14 -6.62 -8.97
C CYS A 145 -5.59 -6.28 -10.41
N TYR A 146 -5.51 -7.24 -11.34
CA TYR A 146 -5.81 -7.07 -12.76
C TYR A 146 -6.78 -8.16 -13.23
N PRO A 147 -8.10 -7.98 -13.07
CA PRO A 147 -9.09 -9.03 -13.30
C PRO A 147 -9.21 -9.45 -14.78
N ARG A 148 -8.76 -8.60 -15.70
CA ARG A 148 -8.73 -8.86 -17.15
C ARG A 148 -7.55 -8.15 -17.80
N ALA A 149 -6.93 -8.77 -18.78
CA ALA A 149 -5.91 -8.13 -19.60
C ALA A 149 -6.45 -6.84 -20.25
N GLY A 150 -5.71 -5.74 -20.12
CA GLY A 150 -6.06 -4.43 -20.67
C GLY A 150 -7.20 -3.69 -19.95
N ALA A 151 -7.73 -4.24 -18.84
CA ALA A 151 -8.69 -3.54 -17.99
C ALA A 151 -7.97 -2.68 -16.95
N GLU A 152 -8.68 -1.67 -16.44
CA GLU A 152 -8.21 -0.92 -15.27
C GLU A 152 -7.91 -1.86 -14.11
N SER A 153 -6.89 -1.51 -13.32
CA SER A 153 -6.61 -2.21 -12.08
C SER A 153 -7.78 -2.06 -11.08
N VAL A 154 -7.91 -3.04 -10.20
CA VAL A 154 -8.90 -2.99 -9.10
C VAL A 154 -8.66 -1.75 -8.24
N SER A 155 -7.42 -1.38 -7.99
CA SER A 155 -7.03 -0.19 -7.24
C SER A 155 -7.58 1.08 -7.88
N THR A 156 -7.39 1.25 -9.18
CA THR A 156 -7.90 2.39 -9.96
C THR A 156 -9.42 2.46 -9.91
N THR A 157 -10.10 1.34 -10.14
CA THR A 157 -11.56 1.26 -10.06
C THR A 157 -12.07 1.66 -8.66
N ASN A 158 -11.45 1.13 -7.60
CA ASN A 158 -11.84 1.43 -6.22
C ASN A 158 -11.54 2.88 -5.84
N ALA A 159 -10.42 3.46 -6.30
CA ALA A 159 -10.13 4.87 -6.09
C ALA A 159 -11.18 5.79 -6.74
N LYS A 160 -11.60 5.52 -7.98
CA LYS A 160 -12.68 6.26 -8.65
C LYS A 160 -14.02 6.18 -7.91
N ASN A 161 -14.27 5.12 -7.16
CA ASN A 161 -15.50 4.96 -6.39
C ASN A 161 -15.65 5.98 -5.23
N PHE A 162 -14.58 6.62 -4.77
CA PHE A 162 -14.70 7.70 -3.79
C PHE A 162 -15.59 8.84 -4.29
N ILE A 163 -15.44 9.26 -5.55
CA ILE A 163 -16.31 10.28 -6.16
C ILE A 163 -17.77 9.80 -6.21
N ASN A 164 -17.99 8.56 -6.61
CA ASN A 164 -19.36 8.03 -6.69
C ASN A 164 -20.02 7.97 -5.31
N THR A 165 -19.26 7.59 -4.29
CA THR A 165 -19.74 7.58 -2.90
C THR A 165 -20.07 8.99 -2.43
N ALA A 166 -19.19 9.98 -2.68
CA ALA A 166 -19.43 11.37 -2.32
C ALA A 166 -20.71 11.94 -2.95
N ILE A 167 -20.91 11.68 -4.25
CA ILE A 167 -22.12 12.12 -4.96
C ILE A 167 -23.40 11.46 -4.40
N GLN A 168 -23.31 10.18 -4.02
CA GLN A 168 -24.48 9.44 -3.52
C GLN A 168 -24.85 9.81 -2.08
N THR A 169 -23.87 10.07 -1.24
CA THR A 169 -24.08 10.28 0.19
C THR A 169 -24.13 11.76 0.57
N GLY A 170 -23.35 12.61 -0.10
CA GLY A 170 -23.19 14.02 0.28
C GLY A 170 -22.51 14.23 1.65
N GLU A 171 -21.92 13.16 2.24
CA GLU A 171 -21.37 13.21 3.60
C GLU A 171 -20.04 13.96 3.69
N ILE A 172 -19.22 13.90 2.63
CA ILE A 172 -17.96 14.67 2.54
C ILE A 172 -18.14 15.72 1.45
N PRO A 173 -18.12 17.03 1.79
CA PRO A 173 -18.42 18.11 0.85
C PRO A 173 -17.44 18.21 -0.33
N HIS A 174 -16.14 17.97 -0.09
CA HIS A 174 -15.11 18.10 -1.11
C HIS A 174 -14.36 16.78 -1.25
N VAL A 175 -14.46 16.17 -2.42
CA VAL A 175 -13.69 14.96 -2.77
C VAL A 175 -13.07 15.16 -4.14
N HIS A 176 -11.76 15.01 -4.21
CA HIS A 176 -10.99 15.08 -5.45
C HIS A 176 -10.26 13.75 -5.69
N VAL A 177 -10.34 13.23 -6.91
CA VAL A 177 -9.67 11.98 -7.31
C VAL A 177 -8.83 12.24 -8.54
N THR A 178 -7.54 11.97 -8.43
CA THR A 178 -6.57 12.01 -9.52
C THR A 178 -5.93 10.64 -9.71
N ILE A 179 -6.02 10.07 -10.90
CA ILE A 179 -5.31 8.86 -11.27
C ILE A 179 -4.21 9.19 -12.26
N LEU A 180 -3.00 8.83 -11.90
CA LEU A 180 -1.80 8.99 -12.72
C LEU A 180 -1.44 7.63 -13.32
N ARG A 181 -1.19 7.56 -14.63
CA ARG A 181 -0.60 6.38 -15.26
C ARG A 181 0.91 6.51 -15.28
N ARG A 182 1.58 5.49 -14.75
CA ARG A 182 3.02 5.33 -14.87
C ARG A 182 3.31 4.34 -16.00
N SER A 183 4.13 4.76 -16.95
CA SER A 183 4.74 3.85 -17.94
C SER A 183 6.20 3.57 -17.56
N ALA A 184 6.76 2.47 -18.06
CA ALA A 184 8.16 2.09 -17.80
C ALA A 184 9.17 3.16 -18.29
N THR A 185 8.84 3.90 -19.34
CA THR A 185 9.79 4.76 -20.07
C THR A 185 9.36 6.21 -20.23
N GLY A 186 8.15 6.58 -19.77
CA GLY A 186 7.58 7.91 -19.98
C GLY A 186 7.32 8.69 -18.69
N PRO A 187 6.93 9.97 -18.81
CA PRO A 187 6.43 10.75 -17.68
C PRO A 187 5.12 10.15 -17.18
N MET A 188 4.77 10.46 -15.93
CA MET A 188 3.44 10.17 -15.42
C MET A 188 2.42 11.04 -16.14
N GLU A 189 1.29 10.44 -16.54
CA GLU A 189 0.19 11.11 -17.22
C GLU A 189 -1.07 11.03 -16.37
N VAL A 190 -1.82 12.13 -16.26
CA VAL A 190 -3.14 12.14 -15.64
C VAL A 190 -4.13 11.44 -16.59
N ILE A 191 -4.66 10.30 -16.19
CA ILE A 191 -5.63 9.53 -17.00
C ILE A 191 -7.06 9.68 -16.49
N TYR A 192 -7.22 10.22 -15.28
CA TYR A 192 -8.52 10.51 -14.70
C TYR A 192 -8.36 11.62 -13.65
N GLU A 193 -9.26 12.59 -13.72
CA GLU A 193 -9.35 13.65 -12.72
C GLU A 193 -10.82 14.04 -12.57
N ARG A 194 -11.31 14.05 -11.34
CA ARG A 194 -12.69 14.43 -11.05
C ARG A 194 -12.83 14.99 -9.64
N SER A 195 -13.65 16.03 -9.51
CA SER A 195 -14.01 16.63 -8.22
C SER A 195 -15.51 16.50 -7.97
N TYR A 196 -15.86 16.35 -6.70
CA TYR A 196 -17.19 16.59 -6.16
C TYR A 196 -17.07 17.77 -5.18
N LEU A 197 -17.92 18.76 -5.36
CA LEU A 197 -18.02 19.96 -4.54
C LEU A 197 -19.51 20.18 -4.22
N GLN A 198 -19.82 20.30 -2.94
CA GLN A 198 -21.18 20.60 -2.45
C GLN A 198 -21.32 22.06 -2.04
#